data_b71f744e059019c65bf20f87b391c766
#
_entry.id   b71f744e059019c65bf20f87b391c766
#
_cell.length_a   1.000
_cell.length_b   1.000
_cell.length_c   1.000
_cell.angle_alpha   90.00
_cell.angle_beta   90.00
_cell.angle_gamma   90.00
#
_symmetry.space_group_name_H-M   'P 1'
#
loop_
_entity.id
_entity.type
_entity.pdbx_description
1 polymer ?
#
loop_
_entity_poly.entity_id
_entity_poly.type
_entity_poly.pdbx_seq_one_letter_code
_entity_poly.pdbx_strand_id
1 'polypeptide(L)'
;MLASESTALASTRKQETMSHHIVIGAGPVGRHVAGLVNARGDRVTVVSRSGRSTGVAGVEHLALDASDADALTRAAEGAAVLYNCANPGDYTQWERTWPPLAAALLTAAERTGATYAITGNLYPYGPVDGPMH
;
A
#
# COMPACT_ATOMS: atom_id res chain seq x y z
N MET A 1 2.32 -15.05 -38.73
CA MET A 1 3.51 -15.00 -37.89
C MET A 1 3.78 -13.60 -37.33
N LEU A 2 3.78 -12.55 -38.12
CA LEU A 2 3.99 -11.18 -37.65
C LEU A 2 2.94 -10.71 -36.64
N ALA A 3 1.67 -11.07 -36.82
CA ALA A 3 0.59 -10.74 -35.92
C ALA A 3 0.80 -11.42 -34.52
N SER A 4 1.30 -12.66 -34.52
CA SER A 4 1.58 -13.40 -33.26
C SER A 4 2.72 -12.77 -32.49
N GLU A 5 3.79 -12.37 -33.15
CA GLU A 5 4.93 -11.69 -32.54
C GLU A 5 4.54 -10.32 -31.99
N SER A 6 3.73 -9.57 -32.73
CA SER A 6 3.23 -8.26 -32.31
C SER A 6 2.36 -8.37 -31.06
N THR A 7 1.51 -9.39 -30.98
CA THR A 7 0.67 -9.64 -29.81
C THR A 7 1.52 -10.00 -28.57
N ALA A 8 2.54 -10.83 -28.74
CA ALA A 8 3.44 -11.21 -27.67
C ALA A 8 4.23 -10.01 -27.13
N LEU A 9 4.73 -9.15 -28.00
CA LEU A 9 5.44 -7.92 -27.61
C LEU A 9 4.54 -6.94 -26.85
N ALA A 10 3.30 -6.76 -27.30
CA ALA A 10 2.33 -5.89 -26.64
C ALA A 10 2.00 -6.40 -25.22
N SER A 11 1.82 -7.71 -25.07
CA SER A 11 1.57 -8.36 -23.78
C SER A 11 2.76 -8.18 -22.83
N THR A 12 3.99 -8.35 -23.31
CA THR A 12 5.19 -8.16 -22.54
C THR A 12 5.34 -6.71 -22.06
N ARG A 13 5.11 -5.75 -22.93
CA ARG A 13 5.15 -4.32 -22.56
C ARG A 13 4.13 -3.99 -21.48
N LYS A 14 2.92 -4.53 -21.57
CA LYS A 14 1.88 -4.31 -20.58
C LYS A 14 2.32 -4.84 -19.22
N GLN A 15 2.96 -6.01 -19.16
CA GLN A 15 3.50 -6.58 -17.92
C GLN A 15 4.65 -5.77 -17.36
N GLU A 16 5.54 -5.28 -18.23
CA GLU A 16 6.69 -4.46 -17.82
C GLU A 16 6.26 -3.11 -17.25
N THR A 17 5.17 -2.52 -17.76
CA THR A 17 4.66 -1.23 -17.30
C THR A 17 3.72 -1.35 -16.10
N MET A 18 3.16 -2.54 -15.85
CA MET A 18 2.28 -2.76 -14.72
C MET A 18 3.09 -2.94 -13.44
N SER A 19 2.86 -2.06 -12.48
CA SER A 19 3.52 -2.15 -11.19
C SER A 19 2.57 -2.75 -10.14
N HIS A 20 3.16 -3.28 -9.07
CA HIS A 20 2.43 -3.82 -7.95
C HIS A 20 2.48 -2.85 -6.78
N HIS A 21 1.32 -2.53 -6.23
CA HIS A 21 1.16 -1.62 -5.11
C HIS A 21 0.55 -2.35 -3.92
N ILE A 22 1.11 -2.13 -2.75
CA ILE A 22 0.61 -2.70 -1.50
C ILE A 22 -0.03 -1.59 -0.68
N VAL A 23 -1.27 -1.77 -0.30
CA VAL A 23 -2.02 -0.80 0.52
C VAL A 23 -2.28 -1.43 1.88
N ILE A 24 -1.77 -0.82 2.93
CA ILE A 24 -1.98 -1.28 4.30
C ILE A 24 -3.16 -0.53 4.89
N GLY A 25 -4.21 -1.27 5.19
CA GLY A 25 -5.46 -0.73 5.74
C GLY A 25 -6.61 -0.79 4.75
N ALA A 26 -7.72 -1.38 5.17
CA ALA A 26 -8.93 -1.56 4.37
C ALA A 26 -10.03 -0.54 4.70
N GLY A 27 -9.66 0.54 5.40
CA GLY A 27 -10.59 1.62 5.74
C GLY A 27 -10.82 2.58 4.57
N PRO A 28 -11.46 3.74 4.82
CA PRO A 28 -11.84 4.67 3.74
C PRO A 28 -10.66 5.15 2.89
N VAL A 29 -9.53 5.50 3.52
CA VAL A 29 -8.36 5.98 2.78
C VAL A 29 -7.74 4.87 1.95
N GLY A 30 -7.52 3.71 2.56
CA GLY A 30 -6.93 2.55 1.86
C GLY A 30 -7.78 2.09 0.69
N ARG A 31 -9.09 2.04 0.88
CA ARG A 31 -10.02 1.68 -0.17
C ARG A 31 -9.97 2.67 -1.34
N HIS A 32 -9.91 3.96 -1.04
CA HIS A 32 -9.85 5.00 -2.05
C HIS A 32 -8.54 4.92 -2.86
N VAL A 33 -7.41 4.78 -2.17
CA VAL A 33 -6.09 4.62 -2.81
C VAL A 33 -6.09 3.38 -3.70
N ALA A 34 -6.58 2.26 -3.19
CA ALA A 34 -6.65 1.01 -3.97
C ALA A 34 -7.48 1.19 -5.23
N GLY A 35 -8.61 1.88 -5.15
CA GLY A 35 -9.46 2.16 -6.30
C GLY A 35 -8.77 3.00 -7.35
N LEU A 36 -8.07 4.06 -6.93
CA LEU A 36 -7.35 4.93 -7.85
C LEU A 36 -6.20 4.20 -8.56
N VAL A 37 -5.42 3.42 -7.82
CA VAL A 37 -4.29 2.67 -8.39
C VAL A 37 -4.79 1.58 -9.33
N ASN A 38 -5.84 0.87 -8.93
CA ASN A 38 -6.46 -0.16 -9.77
C ASN A 38 -7.01 0.42 -11.07
N ALA A 39 -7.61 1.61 -11.01
CA ALA A 39 -8.14 2.30 -12.19
C ALA A 39 -7.05 2.67 -13.21
N ARG A 40 -5.80 2.80 -12.76
CA ARG A 40 -4.65 3.05 -13.63
C ARG A 40 -4.14 1.79 -14.32
N GLY A 41 -4.69 0.62 -13.98
CA GLY A 41 -4.27 -0.66 -14.54
C GLY A 41 -3.15 -1.35 -13.78
N ASP A 42 -2.72 -0.81 -12.65
CA ASP A 42 -1.71 -1.44 -11.81
C ASP A 42 -2.31 -2.51 -10.90
N ARG A 43 -1.48 -3.46 -10.50
CA ARG A 43 -1.88 -4.50 -9.57
C ARG A 43 -1.89 -3.96 -8.16
N VAL A 44 -2.95 -4.24 -7.40
CA VAL A 44 -3.11 -3.75 -6.03
C VAL A 44 -3.44 -4.89 -5.10
N THR A 45 -2.74 -4.96 -3.97
CA THR A 45 -3.06 -5.85 -2.86
C THR A 45 -3.35 -4.99 -1.63
N VAL A 46 -4.53 -5.16 -1.05
CA VAL A 46 -4.89 -4.51 0.22
C VAL A 46 -4.64 -5.48 1.35
N VAL A 47 -3.85 -5.06 2.32
CA VAL A 47 -3.50 -5.83 3.50
C VAL A 47 -4.27 -5.32 4.70
N SER A 48 -4.96 -6.23 5.39
CA SER A 48 -5.59 -5.95 6.68
C SER A 48 -5.52 -7.21 7.53
N ARG A 49 -5.79 -7.09 8.83
CA ARG A 49 -5.76 -8.25 9.72
C ARG A 49 -6.75 -9.33 9.31
N SER A 50 -7.95 -8.91 8.91
CA SER A 50 -9.02 -9.84 8.54
C SER A 50 -9.00 -10.23 7.06
N GLY A 51 -8.29 -9.49 6.23
CA GLY A 51 -8.36 -9.67 4.78
C GLY A 51 -9.70 -9.29 4.19
N ARG A 52 -10.49 -8.46 4.90
CA ARG A 52 -11.85 -8.11 4.47
C ARG A 52 -11.85 -7.40 3.13
N SER A 53 -12.92 -7.61 2.37
CA SER A 53 -13.09 -6.97 1.08
C SER A 53 -13.28 -5.45 1.23
N THR A 54 -12.64 -4.69 0.34
CA THR A 54 -12.86 -3.25 0.22
C THR A 54 -14.07 -2.93 -0.64
N GLY A 55 -14.61 -3.93 -1.35
CA GLY A 55 -15.67 -3.71 -2.33
C GLY A 55 -15.16 -3.19 -3.68
N VAL A 56 -13.85 -3.02 -3.83
CA VAL A 56 -13.25 -2.57 -5.10
C VAL A 56 -12.93 -3.78 -5.96
N ALA A 57 -13.53 -3.84 -7.15
CA ALA A 57 -13.29 -4.94 -8.08
C ALA A 57 -11.85 -4.91 -8.61
N GLY A 58 -11.27 -6.09 -8.81
CA GLY A 58 -9.93 -6.22 -9.36
C GLY A 58 -8.79 -6.07 -8.36
N VAL A 59 -9.10 -5.81 -7.11
CA VAL A 59 -8.13 -5.65 -6.02
C VAL A 59 -7.99 -6.94 -5.26
N GLU A 60 -6.75 -7.36 -4.98
CA GLU A 60 -6.46 -8.51 -4.13
C GLU A 60 -6.55 -8.11 -2.66
N HIS A 61 -7.00 -9.04 -1.81
CA HIS A 61 -7.11 -8.82 -0.37
C HIS A 61 -6.30 -9.88 0.36
N LEU A 62 -5.46 -9.47 1.28
CA LEU A 62 -4.56 -10.35 2.02
C LEU A 62 -4.73 -10.12 3.52
N ALA A 63 -5.00 -11.21 4.25
CA ALA A 63 -5.02 -11.19 5.71
C ALA A 63 -3.60 -11.33 6.24
N LEU A 64 -3.11 -10.32 6.96
CA LEU A 64 -1.74 -10.29 7.45
C LEU A 64 -1.62 -9.26 8.55
N ASP A 65 -0.82 -9.57 9.57
CA ASP A 65 -0.47 -8.60 10.59
C ASP A 65 0.68 -7.73 10.06
N ALA A 66 0.38 -6.48 9.72
CA ALA A 66 1.36 -5.57 9.14
C ALA A 66 2.46 -5.15 10.12
N SER A 67 2.32 -5.44 11.42
CA SER A 67 3.39 -5.23 12.37
C SER A 67 4.44 -6.35 12.37
N ASP A 68 4.19 -7.44 11.62
CA ASP A 68 5.16 -8.50 11.37
C ASP A 68 6.01 -8.11 10.15
N ALA A 69 7.20 -7.57 10.42
CA ALA A 69 8.08 -7.06 9.36
C ALA A 69 8.49 -8.12 8.34
N ASP A 70 8.72 -9.37 8.79
CA ASP A 70 9.13 -10.43 7.88
C ASP A 70 7.99 -10.86 6.96
N ALA A 71 6.79 -11.04 7.50
CA ALA A 71 5.62 -11.38 6.70
C ALA A 71 5.28 -10.27 5.71
N LEU A 72 5.34 -9.03 6.14
CA LEU A 72 5.06 -7.88 5.29
C LEU A 72 6.11 -7.75 4.18
N THR A 73 7.38 -7.96 4.50
CA THR A 73 8.46 -7.93 3.51
C THR A 73 8.21 -8.97 2.41
N ARG A 74 7.83 -10.19 2.78
CA ARG A 74 7.51 -11.23 1.80
C ARG A 74 6.32 -10.83 0.92
N ALA A 75 5.28 -10.25 1.51
CA ALA A 75 4.10 -9.81 0.76
C ALA A 75 4.41 -8.66 -0.19
N ALA A 76 5.38 -7.81 0.17
CA ALA A 76 5.74 -6.63 -0.59
C ALA A 76 6.89 -6.85 -1.58
N GLU A 77 7.39 -8.07 -1.72
CA GLU A 77 8.44 -8.37 -2.70
C GLU A 77 8.01 -7.96 -4.10
N GLY A 78 8.85 -7.19 -4.78
CA GLY A 78 8.56 -6.70 -6.12
C GLY A 78 7.58 -5.54 -6.18
N ALA A 79 7.08 -5.05 -5.05
CA ALA A 79 6.16 -3.92 -5.04
C ALA A 79 6.89 -2.61 -5.37
N ALA A 80 6.25 -1.76 -6.16
CA ALA A 80 6.76 -0.43 -6.47
C ALA A 80 6.51 0.54 -5.32
N VAL A 81 5.35 0.46 -4.70
CA VAL A 81 4.92 1.38 -3.63
C VAL A 81 4.23 0.62 -2.51
N LEU A 82 4.54 1.03 -1.29
CA LEU A 82 3.90 0.56 -0.07
C LEU A 82 3.20 1.76 0.58
N TYR A 83 1.87 1.72 0.63
CA TYR A 83 1.07 2.81 1.20
C TYR A 83 0.66 2.45 2.63
N ASN A 84 0.99 3.29 3.57
CA ASN A 84 0.51 3.17 4.94
C ASN A 84 -0.78 3.98 5.10
N CYS A 85 -1.91 3.30 4.94
CA CYS A 85 -3.25 3.86 5.15
C CYS A 85 -3.91 3.28 6.40
N ALA A 86 -3.12 2.60 7.25
CA ALA A 86 -3.61 2.04 8.49
C ALA A 86 -3.90 3.14 9.50
N ASN A 87 -4.98 2.96 10.23
CA ASN A 87 -5.33 3.83 11.33
C ASN A 87 -5.70 2.95 12.53
N PRO A 88 -4.80 2.81 13.51
CA PRO A 88 -5.15 2.12 14.76
C PRO A 88 -6.28 2.91 15.41
N GLY A 89 -7.49 2.41 15.38
CA GLY A 89 -8.70 3.17 15.71
C GLY A 89 -8.80 3.68 17.15
N ASP A 90 -7.97 3.18 18.06
CA ASP A 90 -7.99 3.56 19.47
C ASP A 90 -6.77 4.44 19.80
N TYR A 91 -6.99 5.74 19.94
CA TYR A 91 -5.94 6.69 20.29
C TYR A 91 -5.29 6.44 21.64
N THR A 92 -5.99 5.79 22.57
CA THR A 92 -5.43 5.47 23.88
C THR A 92 -4.34 4.40 23.80
N GLN A 93 -4.31 3.64 22.71
CA GLN A 93 -3.35 2.57 22.46
C GLN A 93 -2.26 2.96 21.46
N TRP A 94 -2.24 4.19 20.99
CA TRP A 94 -1.32 4.65 19.94
C TRP A 94 0.15 4.41 20.27
N GLU A 95 0.54 4.67 21.50
CA GLU A 95 1.92 4.47 21.93
C GLU A 95 2.36 3.01 21.85
N ARG A 96 1.42 2.07 21.91
CA ARG A 96 1.69 0.63 21.83
C ARG A 96 1.56 0.09 20.42
N THR A 97 0.59 0.58 19.66
CA THR A 97 0.24 0.00 18.36
C THR A 97 0.96 0.65 17.19
N TRP A 98 1.15 1.97 17.25
CA TRP A 98 1.73 2.71 16.13
C TRP A 98 3.21 2.43 15.91
N PRO A 99 4.11 2.48 16.94
CA PRO A 99 5.53 2.27 16.69
C PRO A 99 5.89 0.92 16.09
N PRO A 100 5.33 -0.23 16.56
CA PRO A 100 5.61 -1.50 15.91
C PRO A 100 5.13 -1.56 14.46
N LEU A 101 3.97 -1.01 14.18
CA LEU A 101 3.41 -0.97 12.83
C LEU A 101 4.27 -0.10 11.91
N ALA A 102 4.60 1.10 12.35
CA ALA A 102 5.44 2.03 11.57
C ALA A 102 6.82 1.44 11.31
N ALA A 103 7.44 0.82 12.32
CA ALA A 103 8.73 0.17 12.18
C ALA A 103 8.70 -0.97 11.17
N ALA A 104 7.66 -1.81 11.20
CA ALA A 104 7.52 -2.93 10.29
C ALA A 104 7.33 -2.46 8.83
N LEU A 105 6.52 -1.43 8.62
CA LEU A 105 6.30 -0.89 7.28
C LEU A 105 7.57 -0.25 6.72
N LEU A 106 8.28 0.51 7.54
CA LEU A 106 9.55 1.10 7.11
C LEU A 106 10.59 0.03 6.78
N THR A 107 10.69 -0.99 7.62
CA THR A 107 11.60 -2.12 7.39
C THR A 107 11.28 -2.83 6.08
N ALA A 108 10.01 -3.11 5.83
CA ALA A 108 9.58 -3.76 4.59
C ALA A 108 9.90 -2.91 3.36
N ALA A 109 9.67 -1.60 3.45
CA ALA A 109 10.00 -0.69 2.36
C ALA A 109 11.51 -0.66 2.09
N GLU A 110 12.32 -0.60 3.12
CA GLU A 110 13.79 -0.61 2.99
C GLU A 110 14.29 -1.92 2.37
N ARG A 111 13.78 -3.06 2.83
CA ARG A 111 14.20 -4.38 2.35
C ARG A 111 13.79 -4.64 0.91
N THR A 112 12.65 -4.13 0.48
CA THR A 112 12.11 -4.38 -0.87
C THR A 112 12.49 -3.29 -1.87
N GLY A 113 12.94 -2.14 -1.41
CA GLY A 113 13.20 -0.98 -2.25
C GLY A 113 11.94 -0.25 -2.71
N ALA A 114 10.77 -0.60 -2.16
CA ALA A 114 9.52 0.07 -2.49
C ALA A 114 9.52 1.53 -2.01
N THR A 115 8.87 2.39 -2.76
CA THR A 115 8.57 3.75 -2.30
C THR A 115 7.59 3.69 -1.16
N TYR A 116 7.87 4.37 -0.06
CA TYR A 116 7.02 4.38 1.11
C TYR A 116 6.17 5.65 1.14
N ALA A 117 4.86 5.49 1.05
CA ALA A 117 3.90 6.59 1.13
C ALA A 117 3.05 6.42 2.39
N ILE A 118 2.92 7.46 3.16
CA ILE A 118 2.17 7.43 4.43
C ILE A 118 1.09 8.51 4.43
N THR A 119 -0.09 8.15 4.93
CA THR A 119 -1.13 9.11 5.24
C THR A 119 -0.71 9.90 6.47
N GLY A 120 -0.44 11.17 6.29
CA GLY A 120 -0.02 12.04 7.38
C GLY A 120 -1.11 12.98 7.83
N ASN A 121 -0.78 13.79 8.84
CA ASN A 121 -1.61 14.88 9.31
C ASN A 121 -0.72 16.07 9.64
N LEU A 122 -1.32 17.15 10.11
CA LEU A 122 -0.60 18.39 10.42
C LEU A 122 -0.13 18.49 11.88
N TYR A 123 -0.33 17.46 12.68
CA TYR A 123 0.07 17.48 14.10
C TYR A 123 1.57 17.72 14.32
N PRO A 124 2.48 17.18 13.49
CA PRO A 124 3.91 17.43 13.68
C PRO A 124 4.31 18.90 13.59
N TYR A 125 3.50 19.73 12.94
CA TYR A 125 3.80 21.15 12.81
C TYR A 125 3.38 21.96 14.05
N GLY A 126 2.56 21.38 14.95
CA GLY A 126 2.07 22.06 16.14
C GLY A 126 1.19 23.27 15.80
N PRO A 127 0.96 24.18 16.78
CA PRO A 127 0.22 25.40 16.51
C PRO A 127 0.96 26.29 15.50
N VAL A 128 0.22 26.84 14.53
CA VAL A 128 0.78 27.76 13.54
C VAL A 128 -0.09 29.01 13.47
N ASP A 129 0.54 30.16 13.16
CA ASP A 129 -0.14 31.45 13.13
C ASP A 129 -0.61 31.88 11.74
N GLY A 130 -0.40 31.03 10.74
CA GLY A 130 -0.76 31.37 9.37
C GLY A 130 -0.96 30.15 8.49
N PRO A 131 -1.24 30.37 7.20
CA PRO A 131 -1.43 29.27 6.26
C PRO A 131 -0.18 28.41 6.13
N MET A 132 -0.38 27.11 6.02
CA MET A 132 0.69 26.16 5.74
C MET A 132 0.78 25.94 4.23
N HIS A 133 1.96 26.06 3.69
CA HIS A 133 2.23 25.95 2.26
C HIS A 133 2.94 24.66 1.91
#